data_0de16e300f19eb3d5e878b35b1f879b2
#
_entry.id   0de16e300f19eb3d5e878b35b1f879b2
#
_cell.length_a   1.000
_cell.length_b   1.000
_cell.length_c   1.000
_cell.angle_alpha   90.00
_cell.angle_beta   90.00
_cell.angle_gamma   90.00
#
_symmetry.space_group_name_H-M   'P 1'
#
loop_
_entity.id
_entity.type
_entity.pdbx_description
1 polymer ?
#
loop_
_entity_poly.entity_id
_entity_poly.type
_entity_poly.pdbx_seq_one_letter_code
_entity_poly.pdbx_strand_id
1 'polypeptide(L)'
;VPLSVAADHTIIAPSATVVIHPVRMSGTVLGAPQTYEYFQLIQERITNFIAKHSVIEKKEIEKMMVTPGILSRDLGTILVGKEAVKKGLYDEVGGIAEAIKKLRQL
;
A
#
# COMPACT_ATOMS: atom_id res chain seq x y z
N VAL A 1 -3.19 -2.26 -2.29
CA VAL A 1 -2.26 -2.65 -1.22
C VAL A 1 -2.96 -3.29 -0.02
N PRO A 2 -4.09 -2.75 0.52
CA PRO A 2 -4.74 -3.38 1.67
C PRO A 2 -5.09 -4.86 1.43
N LEU A 3 -5.64 -5.18 0.28
CA LEU A 3 -6.01 -6.56 -0.05
C LEU A 3 -4.79 -7.49 -0.07
N SER A 4 -3.69 -7.03 -0.64
CA SER A 4 -2.48 -7.86 -0.73
C SER A 4 -1.81 -8.11 0.61
N VAL A 5 -1.78 -7.13 1.52
CA VAL A 5 -1.16 -7.30 2.83
C VAL A 5 -2.03 -8.08 3.82
N ALA A 6 -3.29 -8.31 3.50
CA ALA A 6 -4.20 -9.09 4.35
C ALA A 6 -3.85 -10.58 4.43
N ALA A 7 -3.03 -11.08 3.52
CA ALA A 7 -2.61 -12.47 3.48
C ALA A 7 -1.64 -12.82 4.62
N ASP A 8 -1.58 -14.10 4.96
CA ASP A 8 -0.67 -14.58 6.02
C ASP A 8 0.80 -14.43 5.63
N HIS A 9 1.08 -14.54 4.33
CA HIS A 9 2.43 -14.35 3.78
C HIS A 9 2.31 -13.69 2.41
N THR A 10 3.19 -12.74 2.12
CA THR A 10 3.15 -11.98 0.86
C THR A 10 4.47 -12.10 0.10
N ILE A 11 4.34 -12.31 -1.21
CA ILE A 11 5.48 -12.42 -2.13
C ILE A 11 5.23 -11.48 -3.30
N ILE A 12 6.22 -10.69 -3.65
CA ILE A 12 6.13 -9.76 -4.79
C ILE A 12 7.21 -10.09 -5.82
N ALA A 13 6.84 -10.10 -7.09
CA ALA A 13 7.81 -10.31 -8.17
C ALA A 13 8.83 -9.17 -8.21
N PRO A 14 10.11 -9.46 -8.57
CA PRO A 14 11.16 -8.44 -8.57
C PRO A 14 10.87 -7.25 -9.49
N SER A 15 10.18 -7.50 -10.60
CA SER A 15 9.84 -6.48 -11.60
C SER A 15 8.47 -5.83 -11.37
N ALA A 16 7.71 -6.31 -10.40
CA ALA A 16 6.40 -5.73 -10.10
C ALA A 16 6.56 -4.40 -9.39
N THR A 17 5.55 -3.54 -9.53
CA THR A 17 5.50 -2.24 -8.87
C THR A 17 4.27 -2.14 -7.97
N VAL A 18 4.42 -1.39 -6.90
CA VAL A 18 3.34 -1.07 -5.97
C VAL A 18 3.21 0.44 -5.90
N VAL A 19 1.99 0.94 -5.99
CA VAL A 19 1.72 2.37 -5.86
C VAL A 19 1.02 2.61 -4.54
N ILE A 20 1.61 3.46 -3.72
CA ILE A 20 1.02 3.91 -2.47
C ILE A 20 0.52 5.33 -2.68
N HIS A 21 -0.78 5.51 -2.62
CA HIS A 21 -1.40 6.81 -2.88
C HIS A 21 -2.51 7.08 -1.87
N PRO A 22 -2.89 8.36 -1.68
CA PRO A 22 -4.03 8.70 -0.83
C PRO A 22 -5.32 8.11 -1.39
N VAL A 23 -6.30 7.96 -0.53
CA VAL A 23 -7.65 7.59 -0.95
C VAL A 23 -8.15 8.63 -1.94
N ARG A 24 -8.73 8.17 -3.04
CA ARG A 24 -9.26 9.04 -4.10
C ARG A 24 -10.78 8.93 -4.13
N MET A 25 -11.42 10.05 -4.47
CA MET A 25 -12.85 10.06 -4.76
C MET A 25 -13.04 10.30 -6.24
N SER A 26 -13.94 9.53 -6.85
CA SER A 26 -14.41 9.78 -8.22
C SER A 26 -15.77 10.47 -8.14
N GLY A 27 -15.99 11.43 -9.05
CA GLY A 27 -17.22 12.18 -9.13
C GLY A 27 -17.14 13.57 -8.50
N THR A 28 -18.28 14.28 -8.49
CA THR A 28 -18.35 15.63 -7.97
C THR A 28 -18.45 15.60 -6.45
N VAL A 29 -17.41 16.09 -5.79
CA VAL A 29 -17.45 16.31 -4.35
C VAL A 29 -18.13 17.64 -4.11
N LEU A 30 -19.36 17.60 -3.61
CA LEU A 30 -20.02 18.80 -3.13
C LEU A 30 -19.39 19.11 -1.77
N GLY A 31 -18.44 20.03 -1.81
CA GLY A 31 -17.47 20.32 -0.77
C GLY A 31 -18.04 20.74 0.56
N ALA A 32 -18.52 19.79 1.30
CA ALA A 32 -18.81 20.01 2.70
C ALA A 32 -17.60 19.58 3.53
N PRO A 33 -17.29 20.28 4.62
CA PRO A 33 -16.28 19.85 5.58
C PRO A 33 -16.48 18.39 6.04
N GLN A 34 -17.71 17.95 6.12
CA GLN A 34 -18.09 16.57 6.46
C GLN A 34 -17.56 15.54 5.46
N THR A 35 -17.56 15.86 4.16
CA THR A 35 -17.00 14.98 3.14
C THR A 35 -15.50 14.83 3.32
N TYR A 36 -14.79 15.91 3.63
CA TYR A 36 -13.37 15.89 3.91
C TYR A 36 -13.06 15.04 5.15
N GLU A 37 -13.81 15.22 6.22
CA GLU A 37 -13.64 14.45 7.46
C GLU A 37 -13.89 12.95 7.23
N TYR A 38 -14.91 12.60 6.48
CA TYR A 38 -15.21 11.22 6.12
C TYR A 38 -14.06 10.60 5.32
N PHE A 39 -13.52 11.36 4.38
CA PHE A 39 -12.40 10.94 3.55
C PHE A 39 -11.16 10.67 4.39
N GLN A 40 -10.86 11.57 5.33
CA GLN A 40 -9.75 11.41 6.27
C GLN A 40 -9.92 10.17 7.15
N LEU A 41 -11.13 9.89 7.58
CA LEU A 41 -11.43 8.72 8.39
C LEU A 41 -11.17 7.42 7.62
N ILE A 42 -11.61 7.35 6.36
CA ILE A 42 -11.36 6.18 5.50
C ILE A 42 -9.86 5.99 5.28
N GLN A 43 -9.15 7.06 4.98
CA GLN A 43 -7.70 6.99 4.76
C GLN A 43 -6.96 6.50 6.00
N GLU A 44 -7.34 6.98 7.16
CA GLU A 44 -6.76 6.54 8.43
C GLU A 44 -7.01 5.05 8.68
N ARG A 45 -8.21 4.57 8.42
CA ARG A 45 -8.55 3.14 8.55
C ARG A 45 -7.71 2.28 7.61
N ILE A 46 -7.53 2.69 6.37
CA ILE A 46 -6.73 1.97 5.39
C ILE A 46 -5.26 1.96 5.82
N THR A 47 -4.73 3.09 6.25
CA THR A 47 -3.35 3.22 6.72
C THR A 47 -3.09 2.34 7.94
N ASN A 48 -4.01 2.33 8.90
CA ASN A 48 -3.92 1.46 10.07
C ASN A 48 -3.97 -0.01 9.70
N PHE A 49 -4.82 -0.39 8.75
CA PHE A 49 -4.92 -1.76 8.26
C PHE A 49 -3.59 -2.22 7.65
N ILE A 50 -3.00 -1.41 6.78
CA ILE A 50 -1.72 -1.73 6.15
C ILE A 50 -0.62 -1.88 7.20
N ALA A 51 -0.53 -0.97 8.15
CA ALA A 51 0.46 -1.01 9.22
C ALA A 51 0.29 -2.24 10.11
N LYS A 52 -0.94 -2.63 10.38
CA LYS A 52 -1.25 -3.82 11.21
C LYS A 52 -0.88 -5.12 10.52
N HIS A 53 -1.02 -5.20 9.20
CA HIS A 53 -0.81 -6.42 8.42
C HIS A 53 0.55 -6.48 7.72
N SER A 54 1.45 -5.55 8.02
CA SER A 54 2.81 -5.53 7.47
C SER A 54 3.80 -5.08 8.55
N VAL A 55 5.07 -5.01 8.20
CA VAL A 55 6.13 -4.58 9.13
C VAL A 55 6.38 -3.07 9.04
N ILE A 56 5.87 -2.43 7.99
CA ILE A 56 6.07 -1.01 7.75
C ILE A 56 5.33 -0.16 8.81
N GLU A 57 5.96 0.92 9.24
CA GLU A 57 5.36 1.83 10.20
C GLU A 57 4.31 2.73 9.56
N LYS A 58 3.27 3.07 10.30
CA LYS A 58 2.18 3.94 9.85
C LYS A 58 2.70 5.28 9.32
N LYS A 59 3.66 5.88 10.01
CA LYS A 59 4.26 7.16 9.60
C LYS A 59 4.92 7.08 8.23
N GLU A 60 5.58 5.97 7.93
CA GLU A 60 6.22 5.77 6.65
C GLU A 60 5.18 5.64 5.53
N ILE A 61 4.08 4.92 5.78
CA ILE A 61 2.98 4.80 4.82
C ILE A 61 2.38 6.16 4.53
N GLU A 62 2.09 6.94 5.55
CA GLU A 62 1.51 8.27 5.42
C GLU A 62 2.42 9.20 4.62
N LYS A 63 3.72 9.14 4.88
CA LYS A 63 4.73 9.91 4.16
C LYS A 63 4.73 9.56 2.67
N MET A 64 4.69 8.27 2.34
CA MET A 64 4.70 7.82 0.95
C MET A 64 3.42 8.21 0.21
N MET A 65 2.30 8.24 0.88
CA MET A 65 1.02 8.65 0.29
C MET A 65 1.02 10.10 -0.18
N VAL A 66 1.71 10.98 0.54
CA VAL A 66 1.69 12.42 0.25
C VAL A 66 2.94 12.93 -0.47
N THR A 67 3.87 12.05 -0.78
CA THR A 67 5.07 12.43 -1.55
C THR A 67 4.67 12.74 -2.99
N PRO A 68 5.08 13.88 -3.57
CA PRO A 68 4.80 14.17 -4.97
C PRO A 68 5.45 13.14 -5.88
N GLY A 69 4.67 12.57 -6.80
CA GLY A 69 5.16 11.61 -7.78
C GLY A 69 5.96 12.29 -8.89
N ILE A 70 7.00 11.61 -9.40
CA ILE A 70 7.86 12.16 -10.45
C ILE A 70 7.12 12.28 -11.78
N LEU A 71 6.25 11.32 -12.09
CA LEU A 71 5.58 11.24 -13.39
C LEU A 71 4.06 11.41 -13.30
N SER A 72 3.52 11.76 -12.14
CA SER A 72 2.08 11.83 -11.92
C SER A 72 1.71 13.16 -11.28
N ARG A 73 0.52 13.66 -11.63
CA ARG A 73 -0.07 14.82 -10.97
C ARG A 73 -0.61 14.45 -9.58
N ASP A 74 -0.77 13.15 -9.33
CA ASP A 74 -1.26 12.65 -8.05
C ASP A 74 -0.11 12.51 -7.05
N LEU A 75 -0.45 12.63 -5.78
CA LEU A 75 0.46 12.29 -4.70
C LEU A 75 0.60 10.78 -4.61
N GLY A 76 1.76 10.32 -4.16
CA GLY A 76 2.00 8.91 -3.95
C GLY A 76 3.43 8.48 -4.24
N THR A 77 3.72 7.24 -3.96
CA THR A 77 5.05 6.65 -4.13
C THR A 77 4.93 5.33 -4.86
N ILE A 78 5.80 5.13 -5.86
CA ILE A 78 5.91 3.87 -6.60
C ILE A 78 7.10 3.11 -6.06
N LEU A 79 6.87 1.87 -5.63
CA LEU A 79 7.92 0.97 -5.13
C LEU A 79 8.06 -0.23 -6.07
N VAL A 80 9.29 -0.56 -6.44
CA VAL A 80 9.60 -1.82 -7.12
C VAL A 80 9.62 -2.95 -6.08
N GLY A 81 9.45 -4.20 -6.53
CA GLY A 81 9.33 -5.34 -5.63
C GLY A 81 10.37 -5.40 -4.52
N LYS A 82 11.65 -5.21 -4.85
CA LYS A 82 12.72 -5.21 -3.85
C LYS A 82 12.58 -4.09 -2.82
N GLU A 83 12.17 -2.92 -3.28
CA GLU A 83 11.95 -1.76 -2.40
C GLU A 83 10.77 -1.98 -1.47
N ALA A 84 9.71 -2.60 -1.97
CA ALA A 84 8.52 -2.91 -1.19
C ALA A 84 8.85 -3.86 -0.02
N VAL A 85 9.69 -4.86 -0.26
CA VAL A 85 10.15 -5.78 0.78
C VAL A 85 11.08 -5.07 1.76
N LYS A 86 12.00 -4.26 1.26
CA LYS A 86 12.94 -3.50 2.10
C LYS A 86 12.22 -2.54 3.03
N LYS A 87 11.13 -1.94 2.57
CA LYS A 87 10.30 -1.04 3.39
C LYS A 87 9.41 -1.78 4.39
N GLY A 88 9.31 -3.10 4.30
CA GLY A 88 8.50 -3.89 5.21
C GLY A 88 7.04 -4.04 4.80
N LEU A 89 6.70 -3.69 3.56
CA LEU A 89 5.33 -3.80 3.07
C LEU A 89 4.96 -5.24 2.70
N TYR A 90 5.90 -5.97 2.10
CA TYR A 90 5.73 -7.38 1.75
C TYR A 90 6.84 -8.21 2.37
N ASP A 91 6.59 -9.52 2.49
CA ASP A 91 7.49 -10.42 3.21
C ASP A 91 8.72 -10.81 2.41
N GLU A 92 8.57 -11.15 1.12
CA GLU A 92 9.72 -11.54 0.31
C GLU A 92 9.51 -11.25 -1.18
N VAL A 93 10.64 -11.24 -1.91
CA VAL A 93 10.65 -11.15 -3.37
C VAL A 93 10.70 -12.57 -3.93
N GLY A 94 9.85 -12.85 -4.91
CA GLY A 94 9.83 -14.16 -5.56
C GLY A 94 8.77 -14.24 -6.64
N GLY A 95 8.65 -15.41 -7.23
CA GLY A 95 7.66 -15.69 -8.25
C GLY A 95 6.64 -16.72 -7.78
N ILE A 96 5.90 -17.26 -8.74
CA ILE A 96 4.84 -18.23 -8.44
C ILE A 96 5.38 -19.55 -7.85
N ALA A 97 6.59 -19.94 -8.24
CA ALA A 97 7.23 -21.15 -7.69
C ALA A 97 7.49 -21.01 -6.19
N GLU A 98 7.99 -19.86 -5.78
CA GLU A 98 8.23 -19.53 -4.37
C GLU A 98 6.93 -19.43 -3.58
N ALA A 99 5.88 -18.90 -4.21
CA ALA A 99 4.57 -18.81 -3.59
C ALA A 99 3.98 -20.20 -3.30
N ILE A 100 4.08 -21.11 -4.26
CA ILE A 100 3.59 -22.49 -4.12
C ILE A 100 4.37 -23.22 -3.03
N LYS A 101 5.69 -23.06 -3.01
CA LYS A 101 6.55 -23.67 -1.99
C LYS A 101 6.17 -23.18 -0.59
N LYS A 102 5.94 -21.88 -0.45
CA LYS A 102 5.56 -21.29 0.83
C LYS A 102 4.19 -21.76 1.28
N LEU A 103 3.25 -21.87 0.36
CA LEU A 103 1.90 -22.34 0.66
C LEU A 103 1.91 -23.75 1.25
N ARG A 104 2.79 -24.62 0.77
CA ARG A 104 2.95 -25.99 1.29
C ARG A 104 3.54 -26.01 2.70
N GLN A 105 4.23 -24.96 3.11
CA GLN A 105 4.85 -24.86 4.43
C GLN A 105 3.93 -24.24 5.50
N LEU A 106 2.85 -23.59 5.07
CA LEU A 106 1.91 -22.94 5.98
C LEU A 106 0.94 -23.93 6.62
#